data_2f54416c50966cde16a9fb5ea8b45a50
#
_entry.id   2f54416c50966cde16a9fb5ea8b45a50
#
_cell.length_a   1.000
_cell.length_b   1.000
_cell.length_c   1.000
_cell.angle_alpha   90.00
_cell.angle_beta   90.00
_cell.angle_gamma   90.00
#
_symmetry.space_group_name_H-M   'P 1'
#
loop_
_entity.id
_entity.type
_entity.pdbx_description
1 polymer ?
#
loop_
_entity_poly.entity_id
_entity_poly.type
_entity_poly.pdbx_seq_one_letter_code
_entity_poly.pdbx_strand_id
1 'polypeptide(L)'
;MAAREDVEFDSAGSRCAAWLYRPEGEGQHPLVVLAHGFGGTREARLWAFAEHFRDAGIAALVFDYRNFGDSEGEPRQLLSIGKQLDDWRAAVGFARGLEGIDPERIALWGTSFSGGHVVRIAAEDPRIAAVVSQAPYTTGPAALAAAGPREMLRLTAGGTLDLLAALSGGEPHRIPLVARPGHGAAMSQPGAYEGYRALFDDPAQFRNEVCARALLALAAYNPALRAGRVGCPLLVCVLGGDAVTPAGPARKMAERAPRGVLIDYGDRWDHFDIYRGELFERAVADQAEFLTRNLGVADAAVAA
;
A
#
# COMPACT_ATOMS: atom_id res chain seq x y z
N MET A 1 -10.42 -14.26 20.57
CA MET A 1 -9.89 -13.41 19.49
C MET A 1 -9.55 -12.06 20.11
N ALA A 2 -8.28 -11.66 20.11
CA ALA A 2 -7.91 -10.31 20.52
C ALA A 2 -8.62 -9.32 19.61
N ALA A 3 -9.37 -8.39 20.21
CA ALA A 3 -10.21 -7.46 19.46
C ALA A 3 -9.33 -6.45 18.70
N ARG A 4 -9.69 -6.16 17.46
CA ARG A 4 -9.21 -4.99 16.73
C ARG A 4 -9.63 -3.72 17.49
N GLU A 5 -8.69 -2.81 17.66
CA GLU A 5 -8.92 -1.49 18.24
C GLU A 5 -9.07 -0.45 17.12
N ASP A 6 -10.11 0.38 17.18
CA ASP A 6 -10.20 1.57 16.32
C ASP A 6 -9.37 2.68 16.98
N VAL A 7 -8.39 3.18 16.25
CA VAL A 7 -7.49 4.25 16.70
C VAL A 7 -7.39 5.35 15.64
N GLU A 8 -6.88 6.51 16.03
CA GLU A 8 -6.78 7.67 15.16
C GLU A 8 -5.46 8.41 15.41
N PHE A 9 -4.92 9.03 14.37
CA PHE A 9 -3.75 9.88 14.48
C PHE A 9 -3.90 11.14 13.61
N ASP A 10 -3.23 12.21 14.04
CA ASP A 10 -3.17 13.45 13.25
C ASP A 10 -2.12 13.35 12.15
N SER A 11 -2.48 13.79 10.95
CA SER A 11 -1.57 13.99 9.84
C SER A 11 -1.76 15.38 9.23
N ALA A 12 -0.94 16.33 9.66
CA ALA A 12 -0.96 17.73 9.23
C ALA A 12 -2.36 18.36 9.35
N GLY A 13 -3.02 18.18 10.50
CA GLY A 13 -4.33 18.73 10.82
C GLY A 13 -5.52 17.96 10.24
N SER A 14 -5.29 16.76 9.69
CA SER A 14 -6.35 15.84 9.27
C SER A 14 -6.29 14.58 10.12
N ARG A 15 -7.43 14.16 10.67
CA ARG A 15 -7.56 12.91 11.40
C ARG A 15 -7.50 11.73 10.42
N CYS A 16 -6.55 10.83 10.63
CA CYS A 16 -6.46 9.56 9.92
C CYS A 16 -6.98 8.43 10.79
N ALA A 17 -7.92 7.66 10.27
CA ALA A 17 -8.49 6.49 10.94
C ALA A 17 -7.61 5.26 10.72
N ALA A 18 -7.45 4.43 11.74
CA ALA A 18 -6.66 3.22 11.67
C ALA A 18 -7.25 2.09 12.53
N TRP A 19 -6.83 0.87 12.23
CA TRP A 19 -7.06 -0.31 13.05
C TRP A 19 -5.73 -0.74 13.66
N LEU A 20 -5.74 -0.99 14.96
CA LEU A 20 -4.61 -1.56 15.68
C LEU A 20 -4.93 -2.99 16.10
N TYR A 21 -4.08 -3.91 15.70
CA TYR A 21 -4.11 -5.31 16.09
C TYR A 21 -2.93 -5.57 17.01
N ARG A 22 -3.19 -6.08 18.22
CA ARG A 22 -2.15 -6.42 19.18
C ARG A 22 -2.02 -7.93 19.32
N PRO A 23 -0.79 -8.49 19.27
CA PRO A 23 -0.57 -9.89 19.62
C PRO A 23 -0.84 -10.11 21.11
N GLU A 24 -1.08 -11.34 21.49
CA GLU A 24 -1.16 -11.75 22.90
C GLU A 24 0.22 -11.75 23.56
N GLY A 25 0.27 -11.57 24.87
CA GLY A 25 1.49 -11.59 25.67
C GLY A 25 1.84 -10.24 26.30
N GLU A 26 2.74 -10.30 27.28
CA GLU A 26 3.26 -9.13 27.99
C GLU A 26 4.54 -8.61 27.34
N GLY A 27 4.83 -7.32 27.48
CA GLY A 27 6.05 -6.68 27.01
C GLY A 27 5.87 -5.81 25.79
N GLN A 28 6.99 -5.46 25.14
CA GLN A 28 6.98 -4.62 23.95
C GLN A 28 7.01 -5.49 22.69
N HIS A 29 6.02 -5.29 21.82
CA HIS A 29 5.91 -5.98 20.55
C HIS A 29 6.52 -5.15 19.40
N PRO A 30 7.11 -5.79 18.38
CA PRO A 30 7.36 -5.12 17.11
C PRO A 30 6.03 -4.75 16.45
N LEU A 31 6.05 -3.77 15.55
CA LEU A 31 4.84 -3.34 14.85
C LEU A 31 5.11 -3.18 13.35
N VAL A 32 4.17 -3.62 12.53
CA VAL A 32 4.12 -3.32 11.10
C VAL A 32 3.02 -2.32 10.80
N VAL A 33 3.36 -1.23 10.09
CA VAL A 33 2.38 -0.25 9.58
C VAL A 33 1.98 -0.67 8.17
N LEU A 34 0.66 -0.75 7.90
CA LEU A 34 0.11 -1.19 6.63
C LEU A 34 -0.75 -0.09 5.99
N ALA A 35 -0.62 0.07 4.67
CA ALA A 35 -1.59 0.84 3.89
C ALA A 35 -1.83 0.24 2.50
N HIS A 36 -3.03 0.52 1.98
CA HIS A 36 -3.51 0.01 0.70
C HIS A 36 -2.93 0.76 -0.51
N GLY A 37 -3.20 0.22 -1.70
CA GLY A 37 -2.79 0.77 -2.97
C GLY A 37 -3.64 1.95 -3.45
N PHE A 38 -3.63 2.17 -4.75
CA PHE A 38 -4.25 3.31 -5.42
C PHE A 38 -5.76 3.36 -5.18
N GLY A 39 -6.24 4.37 -4.46
CA GLY A 39 -7.65 4.65 -4.23
C GLY A 39 -8.41 3.67 -3.31
N GLY A 40 -7.74 2.69 -2.72
CA GLY A 40 -8.34 1.75 -1.80
C GLY A 40 -8.49 2.29 -0.36
N THR A 41 -9.00 1.45 0.53
CA THR A 41 -9.14 1.69 1.95
C THR A 41 -8.68 0.47 2.75
N ARG A 42 -8.53 0.60 4.06
CA ARG A 42 -8.18 -0.51 4.95
C ARG A 42 -9.14 -1.70 4.84
N GLU A 43 -10.40 -1.46 4.42
CA GLU A 43 -11.41 -2.49 4.14
C GLU A 43 -11.07 -3.38 2.93
N ALA A 44 -10.14 -2.93 2.06
CA ALA A 44 -9.70 -3.71 0.90
C ALA A 44 -8.78 -4.89 1.31
N ARG A 45 -9.26 -5.77 2.18
CA ARG A 45 -8.63 -7.00 2.70
C ARG A 45 -7.34 -6.81 3.48
N LEU A 46 -6.97 -5.60 3.88
CA LEU A 46 -5.75 -5.42 4.67
C LEU A 46 -5.86 -6.03 6.08
N TRP A 47 -7.08 -6.16 6.60
CA TRP A 47 -7.36 -6.85 7.85
C TRP A 47 -6.84 -8.28 7.86
N ALA A 48 -6.92 -8.99 6.72
CA ALA A 48 -6.46 -10.38 6.62
C ALA A 48 -4.94 -10.50 6.79
N PHE A 49 -4.16 -9.57 6.21
CA PHE A 49 -2.70 -9.50 6.43
C PHE A 49 -2.39 -9.13 7.89
N ALA A 50 -3.09 -8.14 8.44
CA ALA A 50 -2.88 -7.69 9.82
C ALA A 50 -3.13 -8.80 10.85
N GLU A 51 -4.15 -9.62 10.66
CA GLU A 51 -4.45 -10.76 11.51
C GLU A 51 -3.33 -11.81 11.49
N HIS A 52 -2.81 -12.15 10.30
CA HIS A 52 -1.69 -13.09 10.18
C HIS A 52 -0.41 -12.56 10.83
N PHE A 53 -0.12 -11.25 10.69
CA PHE A 53 1.04 -10.66 11.35
C PHE A 53 0.87 -10.61 12.87
N ARG A 54 -0.34 -10.29 13.36
CA ARG A 54 -0.66 -10.37 14.79
C ARG A 54 -0.45 -11.79 15.34
N ASP A 55 -0.95 -12.79 14.63
CA ASP A 55 -0.85 -14.21 15.04
C ASP A 55 0.61 -14.69 15.00
N ALA A 56 1.47 -14.05 14.19
CA ALA A 56 2.91 -14.24 14.19
C ALA A 56 3.66 -13.40 15.26
N GLY A 57 2.96 -12.75 16.21
CA GLY A 57 3.55 -11.97 17.29
C GLY A 57 3.97 -10.55 16.93
N ILE A 58 3.48 -10.00 15.80
CA ILE A 58 3.78 -8.66 15.33
C ILE A 58 2.51 -7.81 15.40
N ALA A 59 2.51 -6.72 16.16
CA ALA A 59 1.39 -5.77 16.13
C ALA A 59 1.23 -5.16 14.73
N ALA A 60 0.00 -4.84 14.34
CA ALA A 60 -0.27 -4.29 13.02
C ALA A 60 -1.13 -3.03 13.13
N LEU A 61 -0.68 -1.93 12.51
CA LEU A 61 -1.42 -0.67 12.37
C LEU A 61 -1.84 -0.50 10.91
N VAL A 62 -3.12 -0.60 10.62
CA VAL A 62 -3.69 -0.50 9.27
C VAL A 62 -4.45 0.81 9.16
N PHE A 63 -4.04 1.73 8.29
CA PHE A 63 -4.64 3.06 8.23
C PHE A 63 -5.28 3.40 6.87
N ASP A 64 -6.27 4.29 6.90
CA ASP A 64 -6.78 4.98 5.72
C ASP A 64 -6.01 6.27 5.50
N TYR A 65 -5.61 6.53 4.26
CA TYR A 65 -5.06 7.84 3.89
C TYR A 65 -6.12 8.94 4.06
N ARG A 66 -5.69 10.16 4.39
CA ARG A 66 -6.60 11.31 4.33
C ARG A 66 -7.31 11.38 2.97
N ASN A 67 -8.53 11.87 2.96
CA ASN A 67 -9.44 11.92 1.82
C ASN A 67 -10.07 10.56 1.42
N PHE A 68 -9.73 9.45 2.10
CA PHE A 68 -10.24 8.10 1.82
C PHE A 68 -10.83 7.45 3.08
N GLY A 69 -11.69 6.45 2.88
CA GLY A 69 -12.27 5.65 3.96
C GLY A 69 -12.88 6.52 5.06
N ASP A 70 -12.57 6.17 6.31
CA ASP A 70 -13.03 6.88 7.50
C ASP A 70 -12.11 8.04 7.93
N SER A 71 -10.99 8.24 7.22
CA SER A 71 -10.11 9.39 7.44
C SER A 71 -10.75 10.68 6.93
N GLU A 72 -10.43 11.79 7.58
CA GLU A 72 -10.87 13.13 7.16
C GLU A 72 -10.18 13.60 5.88
N GLY A 73 -10.58 14.76 5.43
CA GLY A 73 -9.98 15.48 4.30
C GLY A 73 -10.91 15.63 3.12
N GLU A 74 -10.85 16.85 2.54
CA GLU A 74 -11.60 17.23 1.35
C GLU A 74 -10.66 17.70 0.23
N PRO A 75 -11.06 17.53 -1.01
CA PRO A 75 -12.23 16.77 -1.47
C PRO A 75 -12.04 15.27 -1.25
N ARG A 76 -13.14 14.55 -0.99
CA ARG A 76 -13.09 13.08 -0.89
C ARG A 76 -12.56 12.46 -2.18
N GLN A 77 -11.86 11.32 -2.05
CA GLN A 77 -11.24 10.58 -3.16
C GLN A 77 -10.10 11.35 -3.88
N LEU A 78 -9.47 12.31 -3.21
CA LEU A 78 -8.27 12.96 -3.72
C LEU A 78 -7.02 12.19 -3.30
N LEU A 79 -6.42 11.47 -4.23
CA LEU A 79 -5.09 10.93 -4.05
C LEU A 79 -4.04 12.01 -4.32
N SER A 80 -3.23 12.30 -3.33
CA SER A 80 -2.06 13.19 -3.46
C SER A 80 -0.83 12.47 -2.92
N ILE A 81 0.16 12.25 -3.76
CA ILE A 81 1.39 11.53 -3.40
C ILE A 81 2.06 12.18 -2.19
N GLY A 82 2.20 13.51 -2.19
CA GLY A 82 2.81 14.23 -1.07
C GLY A 82 2.05 14.01 0.24
N LYS A 83 0.71 14.20 0.21
CA LYS A 83 -0.14 13.99 1.38
C LYS A 83 -0.09 12.54 1.88
N GLN A 84 -0.12 11.54 0.99
CA GLN A 84 -0.01 10.13 1.39
C GLN A 84 1.35 9.80 2.02
N LEU A 85 2.43 10.39 1.53
CA LEU A 85 3.75 10.25 2.16
C LEU A 85 3.80 10.92 3.54
N ASP A 86 3.10 12.04 3.73
CA ASP A 86 2.96 12.68 5.04
C ASP A 86 2.12 11.82 5.99
N ASP A 87 1.05 11.17 5.50
CA ASP A 87 0.24 10.23 6.28
C ASP A 87 1.08 9.02 6.74
N TRP A 88 1.96 8.50 5.88
CA TRP A 88 2.91 7.45 6.25
C TRP A 88 3.85 7.90 7.37
N ARG A 89 4.44 9.11 7.28
CA ARG A 89 5.32 9.64 8.33
C ARG A 89 4.59 9.81 9.64
N ALA A 90 3.35 10.32 9.60
CA ALA A 90 2.49 10.47 10.75
C ALA A 90 2.13 9.13 11.38
N ALA A 91 1.73 8.12 10.57
CA ALA A 91 1.43 6.77 11.04
C ALA A 91 2.64 6.10 11.72
N VAL A 92 3.85 6.24 11.15
CA VAL A 92 5.09 5.74 11.77
C VAL A 92 5.39 6.46 13.07
N GLY A 93 5.21 7.78 13.12
CA GLY A 93 5.37 8.57 14.34
C GLY A 93 4.40 8.14 15.43
N PHE A 94 3.12 7.95 15.08
CA PHE A 94 2.09 7.45 15.99
C PHE A 94 2.42 6.03 16.51
N ALA A 95 2.80 5.12 15.61
CA ALA A 95 3.18 3.75 15.96
C ALA A 95 4.31 3.70 17.00
N ARG A 96 5.33 4.56 16.86
CA ARG A 96 6.45 4.66 17.81
C ARG A 96 6.06 5.18 19.19
N GLY A 97 4.95 5.90 19.31
CA GLY A 97 4.42 6.41 20.56
C GLY A 97 3.42 5.50 21.27
N LEU A 98 3.04 4.37 20.67
CA LEU A 98 2.05 3.46 21.24
C LEU A 98 2.63 2.69 22.44
N GLU A 99 1.86 2.63 23.52
CA GLU A 99 2.19 1.80 24.67
C GLU A 99 2.25 0.31 24.27
N GLY A 100 3.23 -0.43 24.78
CA GLY A 100 3.44 -1.84 24.46
C GLY A 100 4.06 -2.10 23.08
N ILE A 101 4.52 -1.07 22.36
CA ILE A 101 5.22 -1.20 21.08
C ILE A 101 6.68 -0.79 21.26
N ASP A 102 7.59 -1.56 20.66
CA ASP A 102 9.01 -1.26 20.58
C ASP A 102 9.26 -0.26 19.43
N PRO A 103 9.63 1.01 19.72
CA PRO A 103 9.81 2.02 18.69
C PRO A 103 10.97 1.77 17.73
N GLU A 104 11.89 0.87 18.08
CA GLU A 104 13.04 0.49 17.22
C GLU A 104 12.72 -0.73 16.32
N ARG A 105 11.59 -1.39 16.55
CA ARG A 105 11.14 -2.54 15.76
C ARG A 105 9.88 -2.23 14.95
N ILE A 106 9.91 -1.11 14.21
CA ILE A 106 8.82 -0.71 13.29
C ILE A 106 9.15 -1.15 11.87
N ALA A 107 8.26 -1.93 11.27
CA ALA A 107 8.31 -2.32 9.87
C ALA A 107 7.23 -1.59 9.05
N LEU A 108 7.40 -1.58 7.73
CA LEU A 108 6.41 -1.06 6.78
C LEU A 108 5.94 -2.16 5.85
N TRP A 109 4.65 -2.19 5.57
CA TRP A 109 4.04 -3.05 4.57
C TRP A 109 3.17 -2.22 3.63
N GLY A 110 3.47 -2.25 2.35
CA GLY A 110 2.69 -1.56 1.34
C GLY A 110 2.39 -2.43 0.15
N THR A 111 1.18 -2.32 -0.39
CA THR A 111 0.76 -3.06 -1.57
C THR A 111 0.49 -2.13 -2.74
N SER A 112 0.81 -2.56 -3.96
CA SER A 112 0.52 -1.80 -5.18
C SER A 112 1.15 -0.39 -5.11
N PHE A 113 0.35 0.67 -5.18
CA PHE A 113 0.83 2.05 -5.09
C PHE A 113 1.58 2.33 -3.78
N SER A 114 1.06 1.80 -2.67
CA SER A 114 1.70 1.89 -1.36
C SER A 114 2.98 1.08 -1.26
N GLY A 115 3.14 0.03 -2.08
CA GLY A 115 4.41 -0.69 -2.23
C GLY A 115 5.55 0.22 -2.69
N GLY A 116 5.25 1.24 -3.49
CA GLY A 116 6.19 2.31 -3.81
C GLY A 116 6.42 3.28 -2.65
N HIS A 117 5.37 3.63 -1.91
CA HIS A 117 5.47 4.57 -0.78
C HIS A 117 6.38 4.02 0.32
N VAL A 118 6.27 2.75 0.69
CA VAL A 118 7.11 2.16 1.76
C VAL A 118 8.59 2.19 1.41
N VAL A 119 8.96 2.00 0.13
CA VAL A 119 10.34 2.16 -0.34
C VAL A 119 10.81 3.61 -0.19
N ARG A 120 9.94 4.57 -0.51
CA ARG A 120 10.25 5.99 -0.36
C ARG A 120 10.44 6.39 1.11
N ILE A 121 9.55 5.95 2.00
CA ILE A 121 9.61 6.25 3.44
C ILE A 121 10.87 5.61 4.08
N ALA A 122 11.13 4.33 3.80
CA ALA A 122 12.31 3.65 4.35
C ALA A 122 13.65 4.22 3.84
N ALA A 123 13.67 4.81 2.64
CA ALA A 123 14.84 5.51 2.14
C ALA A 123 15.08 6.87 2.83
N GLU A 124 14.11 7.40 3.57
CA GLU A 124 14.16 8.67 4.30
C GLU A 124 14.31 8.48 5.81
N ASP A 125 13.81 7.35 6.34
CA ASP A 125 13.84 7.04 7.78
C ASP A 125 14.71 5.80 8.06
N PRO A 126 15.97 5.99 8.51
CA PRO A 126 16.90 4.88 8.79
C PRO A 126 16.52 4.02 10.00
N ARG A 127 15.52 4.44 10.81
CA ARG A 127 15.00 3.67 11.95
C ARG A 127 13.93 2.66 11.57
N ILE A 128 13.57 2.55 10.28
CA ILE A 128 12.70 1.47 9.81
C ILE A 128 13.48 0.15 9.86
N ALA A 129 12.91 -0.85 10.53
CA ALA A 129 13.57 -2.13 10.78
C ALA A 129 13.46 -3.11 9.59
N ALA A 130 12.32 -3.10 8.88
CA ALA A 130 12.10 -3.94 7.69
C ALA A 130 10.99 -3.36 6.80
N VAL A 131 10.98 -3.77 5.53
CA VAL A 131 9.97 -3.33 4.55
C VAL A 131 9.47 -4.50 3.74
N VAL A 132 8.15 -4.61 3.57
CA VAL A 132 7.50 -5.45 2.58
C VAL A 132 6.83 -4.58 1.51
N SER A 133 7.22 -4.78 0.27
CA SER A 133 6.72 -4.07 -0.92
C SER A 133 6.03 -5.09 -1.84
N GLN A 134 4.71 -5.24 -1.69
CA GLN A 134 3.90 -6.22 -2.41
C GLN A 134 3.37 -5.67 -3.71
N ALA A 135 3.57 -6.39 -4.84
CA ALA A 135 3.10 -6.03 -6.19
C ALA A 135 3.25 -4.52 -6.47
N PRO A 136 4.47 -3.95 -6.31
CA PRO A 136 4.63 -2.51 -6.12
C PRO A 136 4.49 -1.68 -7.39
N TYR A 137 3.88 -0.51 -7.24
CA TYR A 137 4.11 0.60 -8.17
C TYR A 137 5.58 1.06 -8.07
N THR A 138 6.29 1.07 -9.17
CA THR A 138 7.74 1.28 -9.19
C THR A 138 8.16 2.59 -9.85
N THR A 139 7.65 2.86 -11.04
CA THR A 139 7.99 4.05 -11.83
C THR A 139 6.84 4.54 -12.68
N GLY A 140 6.74 5.87 -12.85
CA GLY A 140 5.75 6.48 -13.73
C GLY A 140 5.81 5.98 -15.18
N PRO A 141 6.99 5.89 -15.82
CA PRO A 141 7.11 5.32 -17.16
C PRO A 141 6.56 3.90 -17.31
N ALA A 142 6.73 3.02 -16.30
CA ALA A 142 6.19 1.67 -16.34
C ALA A 142 4.65 1.68 -16.26
N ALA A 143 4.08 2.51 -15.38
CA ALA A 143 2.63 2.66 -15.25
C ALA A 143 2.00 3.25 -16.52
N LEU A 144 2.63 4.25 -17.14
CA LEU A 144 2.18 4.83 -18.41
C LEU A 144 2.22 3.83 -19.56
N ALA A 145 3.27 3.01 -19.63
CA ALA A 145 3.38 1.95 -20.64
C ALA A 145 2.26 0.90 -20.47
N ALA A 146 1.91 0.54 -19.23
CA ALA A 146 0.81 -0.39 -18.92
C ALA A 146 -0.57 0.19 -19.28
N ALA A 147 -0.78 1.51 -19.17
CA ALA A 147 -2.04 2.17 -19.52
C ALA A 147 -2.24 2.31 -21.05
N GLY A 148 -1.17 2.47 -21.81
CA GLY A 148 -1.21 2.71 -23.25
C GLY A 148 -1.53 4.16 -23.65
N PRO A 149 -1.22 4.55 -24.92
CA PRO A 149 -1.22 5.97 -25.33
C PRO A 149 -2.60 6.62 -25.36
N ARG A 150 -3.63 5.87 -25.77
CA ARG A 150 -5.01 6.40 -25.84
C ARG A 150 -5.56 6.72 -24.46
N GLU A 151 -5.36 5.80 -23.51
CA GLU A 151 -5.82 6.00 -22.13
C GLU A 151 -5.02 7.10 -21.46
N MET A 152 -3.71 7.15 -21.69
CA MET A 152 -2.85 8.24 -21.19
C MET A 152 -3.35 9.63 -21.62
N LEU A 153 -3.71 9.81 -22.91
CA LEU A 153 -4.26 11.09 -23.41
C LEU A 153 -5.56 11.45 -22.69
N ARG A 154 -6.47 10.49 -22.53
CA ARG A 154 -7.74 10.67 -21.85
C ARG A 154 -7.56 11.03 -20.37
N LEU A 155 -6.70 10.30 -19.66
CA LEU A 155 -6.42 10.53 -18.24
C LEU A 155 -5.73 11.88 -18.02
N THR A 156 -4.85 12.31 -18.92
CA THR A 156 -4.23 13.63 -18.88
C THR A 156 -5.26 14.74 -19.08
N ALA A 157 -6.17 14.60 -20.05
CA ALA A 157 -7.24 15.57 -20.27
C ALA A 157 -8.16 15.67 -19.04
N GLY A 158 -8.63 14.55 -18.49
CA GLY A 158 -9.45 14.53 -17.29
C GLY A 158 -8.73 15.13 -16.08
N GLY A 159 -7.46 14.80 -15.90
CA GLY A 159 -6.63 15.36 -14.82
C GLY A 159 -6.43 16.87 -14.95
N THR A 160 -6.26 17.37 -16.16
CA THR A 160 -6.13 18.82 -16.42
C THR A 160 -7.44 19.55 -16.12
N LEU A 161 -8.59 18.99 -16.52
CA LEU A 161 -9.90 19.54 -16.20
C LEU A 161 -10.12 19.61 -14.68
N ASP A 162 -9.80 18.55 -13.95
CA ASP A 162 -9.90 18.53 -12.49
C ASP A 162 -8.96 19.54 -11.82
N LEU A 163 -7.74 19.69 -12.34
CA LEU A 163 -6.80 20.69 -11.83
C LEU A 163 -7.31 22.12 -12.03
N LEU A 164 -7.86 22.42 -13.21
CA LEU A 164 -8.44 23.72 -13.50
C LEU A 164 -9.67 24.00 -12.62
N ALA A 165 -10.54 23.00 -12.41
CA ALA A 165 -11.66 23.10 -11.48
C ALA A 165 -11.16 23.41 -10.05
N ALA A 166 -10.14 22.71 -9.57
CA ALA A 166 -9.57 22.97 -8.25
C ALA A 166 -8.98 24.39 -8.10
N LEU A 167 -8.32 24.91 -9.14
CA LEU A 167 -7.75 26.26 -9.13
C LEU A 167 -8.82 27.37 -9.15
N SER A 168 -9.99 27.09 -9.72
CA SER A 168 -11.14 28.00 -9.75
C SER A 168 -12.10 27.84 -8.57
N GLY A 169 -11.81 26.97 -7.60
CA GLY A 169 -12.70 26.67 -6.48
C GLY A 169 -13.95 25.87 -6.87
N GLY A 170 -13.92 25.21 -8.04
CA GLY A 170 -15.01 24.38 -8.55
C GLY A 170 -14.99 22.96 -7.98
N GLU A 171 -16.04 22.19 -8.31
CA GLU A 171 -16.18 20.79 -7.92
C GLU A 171 -15.13 19.91 -8.58
N PRO A 172 -14.57 18.91 -7.86
CA PRO A 172 -13.60 17.97 -8.40
C PRO A 172 -14.17 17.16 -9.57
N HIS A 173 -13.43 17.09 -10.66
CA HIS A 173 -13.73 16.14 -11.74
C HIS A 173 -13.24 14.75 -11.35
N ARG A 174 -14.17 13.84 -11.05
CA ARG A 174 -13.88 12.45 -10.68
C ARG A 174 -14.03 11.54 -11.89
N ILE A 175 -13.19 10.52 -11.94
CA ILE A 175 -13.25 9.44 -12.93
C ILE A 175 -13.38 8.11 -12.20
N PRO A 176 -13.87 7.05 -12.86
CA PRO A 176 -13.84 5.71 -12.27
C PRO A 176 -12.41 5.30 -11.87
N LEU A 177 -12.28 4.69 -10.70
CA LEU A 177 -11.01 4.15 -10.21
C LEU A 177 -10.61 2.93 -11.07
N VAL A 178 -11.56 2.00 -11.27
CA VAL A 178 -11.38 0.82 -12.11
C VAL A 178 -12.54 0.65 -13.07
N ALA A 179 -12.24 0.11 -14.26
CA ALA A 179 -13.24 -0.30 -15.24
C ALA A 179 -12.72 -1.48 -16.07
N ARG A 180 -13.62 -2.12 -16.83
CA ARG A 180 -13.25 -3.09 -17.84
C ARG A 180 -12.50 -2.42 -18.98
N PRO A 181 -11.64 -3.15 -19.70
CA PRO A 181 -10.91 -2.60 -20.85
C PRO A 181 -11.80 -1.82 -21.81
N GLY A 182 -11.34 -0.63 -22.22
CA GLY A 182 -12.08 0.26 -23.13
C GLY A 182 -13.11 1.19 -22.51
N HIS A 183 -13.45 1.06 -21.21
CA HIS A 183 -14.46 1.89 -20.56
C HIS A 183 -13.87 3.09 -19.79
N GLY A 184 -12.57 3.25 -19.83
CA GLY A 184 -11.83 4.38 -19.28
C GLY A 184 -11.99 4.61 -17.78
N ALA A 185 -10.91 4.31 -17.08
CA ALA A 185 -10.76 4.50 -15.65
C ALA A 185 -9.28 4.78 -15.34
N ALA A 186 -8.95 5.04 -14.09
CA ALA A 186 -7.56 5.14 -13.66
C ALA A 186 -6.81 3.81 -13.90
N MET A 187 -7.50 2.68 -13.71
CA MET A 187 -7.02 1.33 -14.04
C MET A 187 -8.07 0.59 -14.88
N SER A 188 -7.72 0.19 -16.09
CA SER A 188 -8.61 -0.53 -17.02
C SER A 188 -7.94 -1.73 -17.70
N GLN A 189 -6.92 -2.30 -17.04
CA GLN A 189 -6.28 -3.54 -17.47
C GLN A 189 -7.25 -4.72 -17.35
N PRO A 190 -7.05 -5.80 -18.11
CA PRO A 190 -7.84 -7.03 -17.96
C PRO A 190 -7.85 -7.49 -16.50
N GLY A 191 -8.99 -7.91 -16.00
CA GLY A 191 -9.16 -8.37 -14.60
C GLY A 191 -9.22 -7.26 -13.53
N ALA A 192 -8.83 -6.01 -13.83
CA ALA A 192 -8.72 -4.94 -12.83
C ALA A 192 -10.05 -4.62 -12.14
N TYR A 193 -11.15 -4.55 -12.88
CA TYR A 193 -12.46 -4.23 -12.30
C TYR A 193 -12.97 -5.32 -11.35
N GLU A 194 -12.94 -6.56 -11.79
CA GLU A 194 -13.39 -7.72 -11.04
C GLU A 194 -12.50 -7.96 -9.83
N GLY A 195 -11.18 -7.91 -10.02
CA GLY A 195 -10.19 -8.12 -8.97
C GLY A 195 -10.25 -7.05 -7.88
N TYR A 196 -10.32 -5.77 -8.26
CA TYR A 196 -10.42 -4.68 -7.30
C TYR A 196 -11.72 -4.73 -6.48
N ARG A 197 -12.86 -4.96 -7.16
CA ARG A 197 -14.16 -5.11 -6.48
C ARG A 197 -14.15 -6.28 -5.49
N ALA A 198 -13.47 -7.37 -5.83
CA ALA A 198 -13.37 -8.55 -4.97
C ALA A 198 -12.55 -8.30 -3.68
N LEU A 199 -11.82 -7.18 -3.56
CA LEU A 199 -11.12 -6.83 -2.32
C LEU A 199 -12.07 -6.45 -1.18
N PHE A 200 -13.31 -6.10 -1.48
CA PHE A 200 -14.29 -5.66 -0.49
C PHE A 200 -15.31 -6.76 -0.26
N ASP A 201 -15.45 -7.18 1.00
CA ASP A 201 -16.45 -8.19 1.38
C ASP A 201 -17.87 -7.58 1.36
N ASP A 202 -18.00 -6.29 1.73
CA ASP A 202 -19.20 -5.50 1.53
C ASP A 202 -19.07 -4.61 0.28
N PRO A 203 -19.86 -4.83 -0.78
CA PRO A 203 -19.84 -4.01 -1.98
C PRO A 203 -20.13 -2.51 -1.74
N ALA A 204 -20.81 -2.15 -0.64
CA ALA A 204 -21.11 -0.76 -0.30
C ALA A 204 -19.87 0.03 0.11
N GLN A 205 -18.80 -0.65 0.56
CA GLN A 205 -17.51 -0.04 0.89
C GLN A 205 -16.65 0.27 -0.35
N PHE A 206 -17.00 -0.29 -1.50
CA PHE A 206 -16.29 -0.05 -2.76
C PHE A 206 -16.73 1.26 -3.42
N ARG A 207 -15.94 2.30 -3.23
CA ARG A 207 -16.16 3.60 -3.87
C ARG A 207 -15.33 3.71 -5.15
N ASN A 208 -15.96 3.43 -6.30
CA ASN A 208 -15.28 3.38 -7.61
C ASN A 208 -15.10 4.77 -8.23
N GLU A 209 -14.38 5.66 -7.55
CA GLU A 209 -14.04 6.97 -8.07
C GLU A 209 -12.73 7.53 -7.50
N VAL A 210 -12.08 8.40 -8.24
CA VAL A 210 -10.90 9.16 -7.82
C VAL A 210 -10.87 10.51 -8.50
N CYS A 211 -10.38 11.56 -7.82
CA CYS A 211 -10.15 12.86 -8.43
C CYS A 211 -9.10 12.74 -9.54
N ALA A 212 -9.45 13.14 -10.76
CA ALA A 212 -8.65 12.85 -11.95
C ALA A 212 -7.26 13.50 -11.94
N ARG A 213 -7.08 14.65 -11.26
CA ARG A 213 -5.79 15.35 -11.12
C ARG A 213 -4.72 14.50 -10.43
N ALA A 214 -5.09 13.48 -9.65
CA ALA A 214 -4.16 12.53 -9.06
C ALA A 214 -3.22 11.89 -10.10
N LEU A 215 -3.74 11.62 -11.30
CA LEU A 215 -3.02 10.92 -12.36
C LEU A 215 -1.91 11.76 -12.99
N LEU A 216 -1.99 13.10 -12.94
CA LEU A 216 -0.96 13.99 -13.48
C LEU A 216 0.38 13.83 -12.77
N ALA A 217 0.38 13.48 -11.49
CA ALA A 217 1.58 13.30 -10.68
C ALA A 217 2.24 11.92 -10.86
N LEU A 218 1.50 10.93 -11.37
CA LEU A 218 2.00 9.54 -11.47
C LEU A 218 3.23 9.43 -12.37
N ALA A 219 3.24 10.14 -13.50
CA ALA A 219 4.34 10.11 -14.46
C ALA A 219 5.70 10.48 -13.84
N ALA A 220 5.70 11.40 -12.87
CA ALA A 220 6.90 11.87 -12.19
C ALA A 220 7.24 11.07 -10.93
N TYR A 221 6.35 10.20 -10.46
CA TYR A 221 6.57 9.43 -9.25
C TYR A 221 7.35 8.15 -9.54
N ASN A 222 8.58 8.09 -9.04
CA ASN A 222 9.52 7.00 -9.31
C ASN A 222 10.16 6.48 -8.02
N PRO A 223 9.39 5.80 -7.14
CA PRO A 223 9.90 5.32 -5.84
C PRO A 223 11.04 4.31 -5.98
N ALA A 224 11.06 3.48 -7.02
CA ALA A 224 12.13 2.51 -7.26
C ALA A 224 13.54 3.14 -7.38
N LEU A 225 13.63 4.42 -7.74
CA LEU A 225 14.92 5.14 -7.75
C LEU A 225 15.51 5.33 -6.34
N ARG A 226 14.69 5.19 -5.31
CA ARG A 226 15.11 5.32 -3.91
C ARG A 226 15.57 4.00 -3.28
N ALA A 227 15.33 2.85 -3.91
CA ALA A 227 15.65 1.53 -3.36
C ALA A 227 17.10 1.38 -2.91
N GLY A 228 18.06 1.96 -3.63
CA GLY A 228 19.47 1.95 -3.24
C GLY A 228 19.83 2.74 -1.95
N ARG A 229 18.85 3.46 -1.37
CA ARG A 229 19.01 4.19 -0.10
C ARG A 229 18.27 3.52 1.07
N VAL A 230 17.56 2.42 0.83
CA VAL A 230 16.88 1.67 1.88
C VAL A 230 17.92 0.88 2.67
N GLY A 231 18.17 1.28 3.91
CA GLY A 231 19.21 0.68 4.77
C GLY A 231 18.78 -0.64 5.44
N CYS A 232 17.48 -0.86 5.61
CA CYS A 232 16.92 -2.08 6.20
C CYS A 232 16.66 -3.18 5.16
N PRO A 233 16.35 -4.42 5.57
CA PRO A 233 15.88 -5.47 4.68
C PRO A 233 14.61 -5.03 3.93
N LEU A 234 14.58 -5.23 2.61
CA LEU A 234 13.47 -4.93 1.72
C LEU A 234 13.03 -6.19 0.99
N LEU A 235 11.86 -6.71 1.35
CA LEU A 235 11.20 -7.76 0.60
C LEU A 235 10.36 -7.15 -0.52
N VAL A 236 10.59 -7.60 -1.75
CA VAL A 236 9.77 -7.25 -2.92
C VAL A 236 9.06 -8.51 -3.41
N CYS A 237 7.73 -8.52 -3.34
CA CYS A 237 6.89 -9.60 -3.85
C CYS A 237 6.36 -9.23 -5.24
N VAL A 238 6.58 -10.07 -6.24
CA VAL A 238 6.13 -9.82 -7.62
C VAL A 238 5.28 -10.95 -8.17
N LEU A 239 4.42 -10.60 -9.10
CA LEU A 239 3.53 -11.48 -9.85
C LEU A 239 3.90 -11.32 -11.32
N GLY A 240 4.35 -12.38 -11.97
CA GLY A 240 4.86 -12.30 -13.33
C GLY A 240 3.79 -11.91 -14.37
N GLY A 241 2.52 -12.30 -14.12
CA GLY A 241 1.38 -11.98 -14.97
C GLY A 241 0.72 -10.63 -14.67
N ASP A 242 1.23 -9.85 -13.70
CA ASP A 242 0.65 -8.57 -13.28
C ASP A 242 0.59 -7.54 -14.42
N ALA A 243 -0.62 -7.28 -14.90
CA ALA A 243 -0.90 -6.30 -15.94
C ALA A 243 -1.02 -4.86 -15.41
N VAL A 244 -1.16 -4.67 -14.10
CA VAL A 244 -1.31 -3.35 -13.45
C VAL A 244 0.03 -2.77 -13.05
N THR A 245 0.86 -3.58 -12.36
CA THR A 245 2.21 -3.20 -11.93
C THR A 245 3.25 -4.20 -12.44
N PRO A 246 3.78 -4.01 -13.65
CA PRO A 246 4.66 -4.98 -14.29
C PRO A 246 5.84 -5.40 -13.44
N ALA A 247 6.09 -6.72 -13.32
CA ALA A 247 7.09 -7.31 -12.44
C ALA A 247 8.55 -6.90 -12.76
N GLY A 248 8.88 -6.63 -14.03
CA GLY A 248 10.25 -6.33 -14.46
C GLY A 248 10.90 -5.16 -13.72
N PRO A 249 10.28 -3.98 -13.63
CA PRO A 249 10.79 -2.87 -12.83
C PRO A 249 10.88 -3.17 -11.32
N ALA A 250 10.00 -3.99 -10.78
CA ALA A 250 10.01 -4.39 -9.37
C ALA A 250 11.17 -5.35 -9.06
N ARG A 251 11.49 -6.30 -9.96
CA ARG A 251 12.70 -7.13 -9.85
C ARG A 251 13.96 -6.27 -9.78
N LYS A 252 14.10 -5.26 -10.68
CA LYS A 252 15.21 -4.31 -10.65
C LYS A 252 15.24 -3.43 -9.39
N MET A 253 14.10 -3.16 -8.79
CA MET A 253 14.01 -2.44 -7.52
C MET A 253 14.59 -3.28 -6.38
N ALA A 254 14.29 -4.58 -6.31
CA ALA A 254 14.89 -5.50 -5.35
C ALA A 254 16.41 -5.62 -5.51
N GLU A 255 16.89 -5.77 -6.77
CA GLU A 255 18.32 -5.84 -7.07
C GLU A 255 19.10 -4.56 -6.67
N ARG A 256 18.45 -3.40 -6.75
CA ARG A 256 19.06 -2.11 -6.40
C ARG A 256 19.17 -1.90 -4.90
N ALA A 257 18.31 -2.50 -4.11
CA ALA A 257 18.31 -2.35 -2.66
C ALA A 257 19.50 -3.10 -2.02
N PRO A 258 20.30 -2.47 -1.13
CA PRO A 258 21.46 -3.11 -0.50
C PRO A 258 21.15 -4.42 0.24
N ARG A 259 19.95 -4.53 0.77
CA ARG A 259 19.44 -5.72 1.47
C ARG A 259 18.11 -6.18 0.86
N GLY A 260 18.02 -6.13 -0.49
CA GLY A 260 16.85 -6.53 -1.23
C GLY A 260 16.68 -8.04 -1.28
N VAL A 261 15.45 -8.49 -1.04
CA VAL A 261 15.00 -9.88 -1.19
C VAL A 261 13.86 -9.89 -2.20
N LEU A 262 13.90 -10.79 -3.17
CA LEU A 262 12.85 -10.94 -4.16
C LEU A 262 12.13 -12.27 -3.95
N ILE A 263 10.80 -12.23 -3.90
CA ILE A 263 9.95 -13.41 -4.07
C ILE A 263 9.12 -13.20 -5.34
N ASP A 264 9.31 -14.09 -6.31
CA ASP A 264 8.59 -14.10 -7.57
C ASP A 264 7.61 -15.29 -7.58
N TYR A 265 6.32 -14.98 -7.59
CA TYR A 265 5.28 -16.00 -7.52
C TYR A 265 4.96 -16.63 -8.89
N GLY A 266 5.59 -16.13 -9.97
CA GLY A 266 5.48 -16.67 -11.33
C GLY A 266 4.37 -16.03 -12.17
N ASP A 267 4.36 -16.41 -13.44
CA ASP A 267 3.60 -15.71 -14.51
C ASP A 267 2.11 -16.06 -14.54
N ARG A 268 1.66 -17.06 -13.78
CA ARG A 268 0.23 -17.48 -13.76
C ARG A 268 -0.67 -16.52 -12.96
N TRP A 269 -0.08 -15.62 -12.17
CA TRP A 269 -0.80 -14.78 -11.22
C TRP A 269 -0.86 -13.33 -11.70
N ASP A 270 -2.06 -12.74 -11.60
CA ASP A 270 -2.30 -11.33 -11.88
C ASP A 270 -2.35 -10.51 -10.56
N HIS A 271 -2.42 -9.19 -10.68
CA HIS A 271 -2.30 -8.19 -9.61
C HIS A 271 -3.14 -8.46 -8.36
N PHE A 272 -4.37 -8.93 -8.56
CA PHE A 272 -5.34 -9.09 -7.47
C PHE A 272 -5.36 -10.50 -6.86
N ASP A 273 -4.66 -11.47 -7.45
CA ASP A 273 -4.66 -12.85 -6.95
C ASP A 273 -3.97 -12.98 -5.58
N ILE A 274 -3.02 -12.08 -5.27
CA ILE A 274 -2.27 -12.10 -4.01
C ILE A 274 -3.12 -11.76 -2.76
N TYR A 275 -4.35 -11.30 -2.95
CA TYR A 275 -5.22 -10.93 -1.83
C TYR A 275 -6.17 -12.05 -1.41
N ARG A 276 -6.29 -13.15 -2.16
CA ARG A 276 -7.25 -14.23 -1.89
C ARG A 276 -6.71 -15.60 -2.33
N GLY A 277 -7.27 -16.66 -1.73
CA GLY A 277 -7.01 -18.03 -2.14
C GLY A 277 -5.58 -18.51 -1.90
N GLU A 278 -5.13 -19.49 -2.69
CA GLU A 278 -3.85 -20.18 -2.53
C GLU A 278 -2.65 -19.22 -2.49
N LEU A 279 -2.65 -18.21 -3.38
CA LEU A 279 -1.54 -17.28 -3.44
C LEU A 279 -1.50 -16.37 -2.20
N PHE A 280 -2.65 -15.94 -1.68
CA PHE A 280 -2.70 -15.16 -0.43
C PHE A 280 -2.07 -15.92 0.72
N GLU A 281 -2.47 -17.19 0.95
CA GLU A 281 -1.94 -18.02 2.04
C GLU A 281 -0.41 -18.17 1.95
N ARG A 282 0.09 -18.42 0.75
CA ARG A 282 1.52 -18.51 0.51
C ARG A 282 2.22 -17.17 0.73
N ALA A 283 1.69 -16.09 0.16
CA ALA A 283 2.34 -14.79 0.21
C ALA A 283 2.35 -14.20 1.62
N VAL A 284 1.26 -14.34 2.37
CA VAL A 284 1.21 -13.84 3.75
C VAL A 284 2.13 -14.62 4.68
N ALA A 285 2.30 -15.95 4.46
CA ALA A 285 3.25 -16.76 5.21
C ALA A 285 4.71 -16.35 4.93
N ASP A 286 5.09 -16.19 3.64
CA ASP A 286 6.42 -15.73 3.23
C ASP A 286 6.75 -14.34 3.83
N GLN A 287 5.77 -13.46 3.85
CA GLN A 287 5.90 -12.10 4.39
C GLN A 287 5.99 -12.10 5.92
N ALA A 288 5.18 -12.92 6.59
CA ALA A 288 5.26 -13.09 8.04
C ALA A 288 6.62 -13.66 8.47
N GLU A 289 7.13 -14.70 7.78
CA GLU A 289 8.46 -15.24 8.03
C GLU A 289 9.56 -14.18 7.84
N PHE A 290 9.48 -13.38 6.77
CA PHE A 290 10.42 -12.28 6.55
C PHE A 290 10.38 -11.26 7.69
N LEU A 291 9.18 -10.84 8.10
CA LEU A 291 9.00 -9.85 9.16
C LEU A 291 9.45 -10.38 10.52
N THR A 292 9.06 -11.60 10.93
CA THR A 292 9.44 -12.18 12.22
C THR A 292 10.96 -12.29 12.35
N ARG A 293 11.64 -12.76 11.30
CA ARG A 293 13.11 -12.86 11.26
C ARG A 293 13.79 -11.50 11.43
N ASN A 294 13.30 -10.47 10.73
CA ASN A 294 13.95 -9.15 10.71
C ASN A 294 13.55 -8.26 11.87
N LEU A 295 12.45 -8.55 12.55
CA LEU A 295 11.98 -7.86 13.75
C LEU A 295 12.39 -8.58 15.05
N GLY A 296 13.08 -9.71 14.96
CA GLY A 296 13.55 -10.44 16.13
C GLY A 296 12.41 -11.00 17.00
N VAL A 297 11.33 -11.46 16.35
CA VAL A 297 10.28 -12.22 17.05
C VAL A 297 10.80 -13.63 17.28
N ALA A 298 10.89 -14.07 18.53
CA ALA A 298 11.29 -15.43 18.84
C ALA A 298 10.26 -16.42 18.30
N ASP A 299 10.74 -17.50 17.66
CA ASP A 299 9.84 -18.56 17.20
C ASP A 299 9.05 -19.13 18.38
N ALA A 300 7.74 -18.95 18.37
CA ALA A 300 6.84 -19.54 19.37
C ALA A 300 6.89 -21.08 19.36
N ALA A 301 7.55 -21.68 18.37
CA ALA A 301 7.69 -23.14 18.20
C ALA A 301 8.83 -23.78 19.04
N VAL A 302 9.66 -23.01 19.76
CA VAL A 302 10.79 -23.55 20.55
C VAL A 302 10.46 -23.58 22.05
N ALA A 303 9.31 -23.09 22.48
CA ALA A 303 8.90 -22.98 23.89
C ALA A 303 7.78 -23.98 24.29
N ALA A 304 7.58 -25.07 23.57
CA ALA A 304 6.59 -26.12 23.91
C ALA A 304 7.26 -27.49 24.08
#